data_d58112b5bd1d207ec61b7ce977871c35
#
_entry.id   d58112b5bd1d207ec61b7ce977871c35
#
_cell.length_a   1.000
_cell.length_b   1.000
_cell.length_c   1.000
_cell.angle_alpha   90.00
_cell.angle_beta   90.00
_cell.angle_gamma   90.00
#
_symmetry.space_group_name_H-M   'P 1'
#
loop_
_entity.id
_entity.type
_entity.pdbx_description
1 polymer ?
#
loop_
_entity_poly.entity_id
_entity_poly.type
_entity_poly.pdbx_seq_one_letter_code
_entity_poly.pdbx_strand_id
1 'polypeptide(L)'
;MLLTWCQELKMERKLKKKIKIIINIFMTIFFIILMGYHITGNKIHEYLGVITLSLVIIHNCLNIKWYKNIAKGKYNLQRMFLMLIDLLLLIVTIGIAVSSMIISSEVFDFLNIQTTMFGRRLHMLTTSWGFILISAHIGLHLNGLIMKFKDKLKNSTFEYVYYFILLSIILYGGYSFITTGFWENMFLLNDFSFFEFDKSPIIIYIEYITILIFVAFIIYGLIHITKNTINKLKKGGRIHG
;
A
#
# COMPACT_ATOMS: atom_id res chain seq x y z
N MET A 1 13.12 23.74 34.12
CA MET A 1 14.02 22.78 33.47
C MET A 1 13.33 21.46 33.10
N LEU A 2 12.74 20.71 34.04
CA LEU A 2 12.02 19.44 33.70
C LEU A 2 10.79 19.65 32.79
N LEU A 3 10.02 20.71 32.95
CA LEU A 3 8.86 21.03 32.11
C LEU A 3 9.24 21.40 30.68
N THR A 4 10.31 22.17 30.49
CA THR A 4 10.85 22.52 29.17
C THR A 4 11.37 21.28 28.44
N TRP A 5 12.10 20.41 29.10
CA TRP A 5 12.60 19.15 28.56
C TRP A 5 11.45 18.19 28.17
N CYS A 6 10.39 18.11 28.98
CA CYS A 6 9.20 17.31 28.67
C CYS A 6 8.40 17.87 27.47
N GLN A 7 8.39 19.18 27.29
CA GLN A 7 7.78 19.85 26.12
C GLN A 7 8.59 19.59 24.84
N GLU A 8 9.93 19.67 24.91
CA GLU A 8 10.83 19.35 23.78
C GLU A 8 10.66 17.90 23.32
N LEU A 9 10.64 16.92 24.24
CA LEU A 9 10.42 15.52 23.92
C LEU A 9 9.02 15.23 23.33
N LYS A 10 8.01 15.98 23.73
CA LYS A 10 6.66 15.90 23.13
C LYS A 10 6.65 16.50 21.73
N MET A 11 7.37 17.61 21.53
CA MET A 11 7.50 18.28 20.24
C MET A 11 8.23 17.40 19.23
N GLU A 12 9.37 16.80 19.59
CA GLU A 12 10.10 15.87 18.74
C GLU A 12 9.26 14.65 18.33
N ARG A 13 8.52 14.06 19.27
CA ARG A 13 7.63 12.92 18.97
C ARG A 13 6.51 13.31 18.00
N LYS A 14 5.95 14.51 18.15
CA LYS A 14 4.90 15.06 17.28
C LYS A 14 5.44 15.34 15.87
N LEU A 15 6.65 15.87 15.78
CA LEU A 15 7.34 16.14 14.51
C LEU A 15 7.65 14.83 13.77
N LYS A 16 8.26 13.84 14.45
CA LYS A 16 8.54 12.51 13.87
C LYS A 16 7.28 11.84 13.35
N LYS A 17 6.13 11.96 14.05
CA LYS A 17 4.85 11.43 13.59
C LYS A 17 4.35 12.12 12.31
N LYS A 18 4.49 13.46 12.22
CA LYS A 18 4.12 14.22 11.02
C LYS A 18 4.99 13.82 9.83
N ILE A 19 6.31 13.70 10.00
CA ILE A 19 7.25 13.29 8.96
C ILE A 19 6.88 11.91 8.41
N LYS A 20 6.59 10.94 9.29
CA LYS A 20 6.13 9.60 8.86
C LYS A 20 4.88 9.66 7.99
N ILE A 21 3.89 10.46 8.38
CA ILE A 21 2.64 10.60 7.62
C ILE A 21 2.92 11.19 6.24
N ILE A 22 3.75 12.23 6.16
CA ILE A 22 4.12 12.89 4.91
C ILE A 22 4.84 11.90 3.98
N ILE A 23 5.83 11.17 4.49
CA ILE A 23 6.57 10.15 3.71
C ILE A 23 5.61 9.08 3.19
N ASN A 24 4.70 8.57 4.02
CA ASN A 24 3.74 7.56 3.61
C ASN A 24 2.82 8.06 2.48
N ILE A 25 2.37 9.31 2.56
CA ILE A 25 1.54 9.93 1.51
C ILE A 25 2.33 10.04 0.21
N PHE A 26 3.56 10.57 0.24
CA PHE A 26 4.39 10.69 -0.96
C PHE A 26 4.71 9.32 -1.57
N MET A 27 5.07 8.33 -0.77
CA MET A 27 5.31 6.97 -1.25
C MET A 27 4.09 6.40 -1.98
N THR A 28 2.89 6.57 -1.41
CA THR A 28 1.65 6.08 -2.03
C THR A 28 1.36 6.80 -3.34
N ILE A 29 1.48 8.13 -3.37
CA ILE A 29 1.26 8.94 -4.58
C ILE A 29 2.26 8.55 -5.68
N PHE A 30 3.55 8.50 -5.35
CA PHE A 30 4.60 8.17 -6.32
C PHE A 30 4.45 6.74 -6.84
N PHE A 31 4.06 5.80 -5.97
CA PHE A 31 3.82 4.43 -6.41
C PHE A 31 2.64 4.34 -7.38
N ILE A 32 1.55 5.09 -7.15
CA ILE A 32 0.42 5.17 -8.10
C ILE A 32 0.89 5.78 -9.44
N ILE A 33 1.69 6.85 -9.41
CA ILE A 33 2.23 7.47 -10.63
C ILE A 33 3.11 6.49 -11.40
N LEU A 34 3.93 5.70 -10.70
CA LEU A 34 4.81 4.69 -11.30
C LEU A 34 4.03 3.56 -11.98
N MET A 35 2.82 3.23 -11.53
CA MET A 35 1.97 2.25 -12.23
C MET A 35 1.59 2.71 -13.65
N GLY A 36 1.57 4.01 -13.91
CA GLY A 36 1.33 4.61 -15.21
C GLY A 36 2.58 4.78 -16.09
N TYR A 37 3.42 3.75 -16.27
CA TYR A 37 4.65 3.81 -17.06
C TYR A 37 4.46 4.40 -18.46
N HIS A 38 3.41 3.99 -19.16
CA HIS A 38 3.08 4.50 -20.51
C HIS A 38 2.75 6.00 -20.56
N ILE A 39 2.38 6.60 -19.40
CA ILE A 39 2.10 8.03 -19.26
C ILE A 39 3.39 8.79 -18.91
N THR A 40 4.17 8.27 -17.97
CA THR A 40 5.39 8.91 -17.46
C THR A 40 6.58 8.78 -18.42
N GLY A 41 6.60 7.71 -19.21
CA GLY A 41 7.74 7.35 -20.04
C GLY A 41 8.95 6.89 -19.23
N ASN A 42 9.96 6.37 -19.93
CA ASN A 42 11.09 5.69 -19.29
C ASN A 42 11.85 6.59 -18.30
N LYS A 43 12.25 7.77 -18.76
CA LYS A 43 13.08 8.68 -17.96
C LYS A 43 12.43 9.09 -16.63
N ILE A 44 11.19 9.59 -16.69
CA ILE A 44 10.48 10.03 -15.46
C ILE A 44 10.22 8.84 -14.56
N HIS A 45 9.84 7.68 -15.12
CA HIS A 45 9.60 6.45 -14.37
C HIS A 45 10.84 6.02 -13.59
N GLU A 46 12.01 5.97 -14.20
CA GLU A 46 13.25 5.54 -13.53
C GLU A 46 13.67 6.50 -12.41
N TYR A 47 13.69 7.84 -12.66
CA TYR A 47 14.05 8.81 -11.63
C TYR A 47 13.05 8.80 -10.47
N LEU A 48 11.75 8.75 -10.75
CA LEU A 48 10.71 8.67 -9.71
C LEU A 48 10.79 7.34 -8.94
N GLY A 49 11.16 6.26 -9.61
CA GLY A 49 11.42 4.96 -9.00
C GLY A 49 12.52 5.01 -7.95
N VAL A 50 13.66 5.64 -8.28
CA VAL A 50 14.78 5.83 -7.34
C VAL A 50 14.38 6.71 -6.15
N ILE A 51 13.64 7.80 -6.39
CA ILE A 51 13.12 8.64 -5.31
C ILE A 51 12.20 7.83 -4.40
N THR A 52 11.30 7.03 -4.98
CA THR A 52 10.37 6.19 -4.23
C THR A 52 11.11 5.14 -3.40
N LEU A 53 12.11 4.47 -3.97
CA LEU A 53 12.95 3.50 -3.25
C LEU A 53 13.70 4.16 -2.09
N SER A 54 14.22 5.38 -2.29
CA SER A 54 14.87 6.17 -1.24
C SER A 54 13.89 6.48 -0.10
N LEU A 55 12.66 6.87 -0.41
CA LEU A 55 11.60 7.09 0.59
C LEU A 55 11.24 5.81 1.33
N VAL A 56 11.21 4.64 0.65
CA VAL A 56 10.99 3.34 1.30
C VAL A 56 12.12 3.02 2.30
N ILE A 57 13.38 3.28 1.96
CA ILE A 57 14.50 3.11 2.88
C ILE A 57 14.33 4.01 4.10
N ILE A 58 14.04 5.30 3.90
CA ILE A 58 13.80 6.26 5.00
C ILE A 58 12.61 5.81 5.87
N HIS A 59 11.52 5.36 5.25
CA HIS A 59 10.36 4.83 5.96
C HIS A 59 10.74 3.65 6.87
N ASN A 60 11.51 2.70 6.37
CA ASN A 60 11.98 1.55 7.15
C ASN A 60 12.93 1.97 8.28
N CYS A 61 13.85 2.89 8.04
CA CYS A 61 14.71 3.48 9.08
C CYS A 61 13.90 4.16 10.19
N LEU A 62 12.90 4.94 9.85
CA LEU A 62 12.00 5.59 10.82
C LEU A 62 11.17 4.58 11.62
N ASN A 63 10.96 3.38 11.09
CA ASN A 63 10.19 2.30 11.72
C ASN A 63 11.08 1.18 12.29
N ILE A 64 12.38 1.39 12.47
CA ILE A 64 13.34 0.40 12.98
C ILE A 64 12.90 -0.27 14.29
N LYS A 65 12.11 0.42 15.12
CA LYS A 65 11.55 -0.14 16.35
C LYS A 65 10.58 -1.30 16.08
N TRP A 66 9.90 -1.31 14.94
CA TRP A 66 9.03 -2.42 14.53
C TRP A 66 9.85 -3.69 14.36
N TYR A 67 10.96 -3.63 13.63
CA TYR A 67 11.88 -4.76 13.41
C TYR A 67 12.45 -5.31 14.73
N LYS A 68 12.85 -4.42 15.64
CA LYS A 68 13.37 -4.81 16.97
C LYS A 68 12.34 -5.49 17.86
N ASN A 69 11.04 -5.28 17.59
CA ASN A 69 9.94 -5.81 18.39
C ASN A 69 9.15 -6.90 17.68
N ILE A 70 9.57 -7.32 16.47
CA ILE A 70 8.85 -8.30 15.67
C ILE A 70 8.67 -9.63 16.43
N ALA A 71 9.68 -10.09 17.14
CA ALA A 71 9.64 -11.34 17.90
C ALA A 71 9.15 -11.17 19.36
N LYS A 72 8.77 -9.96 19.79
CA LYS A 72 8.43 -9.68 21.19
C LYS A 72 6.93 -9.50 21.39
N GLY A 73 6.42 -9.97 22.55
CA GLY A 73 5.04 -9.76 23.00
C GLY A 73 4.03 -10.77 22.47
N LYS A 74 2.77 -10.60 22.86
CA LYS A 74 1.68 -11.50 22.45
C LYS A 74 1.21 -11.20 21.03
N TYR A 75 1.09 -12.23 20.21
CA TYR A 75 0.55 -12.14 18.87
C TYR A 75 -0.97 -12.25 18.90
N ASN A 76 -1.64 -11.25 18.35
CA ASN A 76 -3.03 -11.34 17.95
C ASN A 76 -3.12 -11.48 16.43
N LEU A 77 -4.26 -11.88 15.91
CA LEU A 77 -4.46 -12.13 14.49
C LEU A 77 -4.10 -10.92 13.63
N GLN A 78 -4.52 -9.71 14.00
CA GLN A 78 -4.22 -8.49 13.25
C GLN A 78 -2.71 -8.23 13.17
N ARG A 79 -1.98 -8.47 14.26
CA ARG A 79 -0.52 -8.34 14.29
C ARG A 79 0.17 -9.37 13.42
N MET A 80 -0.37 -10.61 13.37
CA MET A 80 0.15 -11.66 12.49
C MET A 80 -0.02 -11.28 11.02
N PHE A 81 -1.20 -10.82 10.63
CA PHE A 81 -1.44 -10.35 9.25
C PHE A 81 -0.57 -9.16 8.89
N LEU A 82 -0.41 -8.18 9.78
CA LEU A 82 0.47 -7.03 9.56
C LEU A 82 1.91 -7.50 9.33
N MET A 83 2.42 -8.37 10.19
CA MET A 83 3.78 -8.90 10.06
C MET A 83 3.98 -9.64 8.74
N LEU A 84 3.02 -10.49 8.34
CA LEU A 84 3.10 -11.24 7.08
C LEU A 84 3.14 -10.28 5.88
N ILE A 85 2.24 -9.30 5.83
CA ILE A 85 2.18 -8.32 4.74
C ILE A 85 3.45 -7.48 4.69
N ASP A 86 3.97 -7.02 5.84
CA ASP A 86 5.20 -6.23 5.91
C ASP A 86 6.43 -7.01 5.44
N LEU A 87 6.53 -8.32 5.78
CA LEU A 87 7.60 -9.18 5.30
C LEU A 87 7.50 -9.44 3.79
N LEU A 88 6.29 -9.70 3.29
CA LEU A 88 6.06 -9.85 1.84
C LEU A 88 6.39 -8.56 1.09
N LEU A 89 6.01 -7.39 1.63
CA LEU A 89 6.37 -6.09 1.07
C LEU A 89 7.88 -5.91 0.99
N LEU A 90 8.62 -6.32 2.02
CA LEU A 90 10.09 -6.24 2.01
C LEU A 90 10.68 -7.10 0.88
N ILE A 91 10.22 -8.35 0.73
CA ILE A 91 10.66 -9.26 -0.33
C ILE A 91 10.35 -8.67 -1.71
N VAL A 92 9.12 -8.21 -1.91
CA VAL A 92 8.68 -7.63 -3.18
C VAL A 92 9.44 -6.34 -3.49
N THR A 93 9.72 -5.50 -2.51
CA THR A 93 10.52 -4.27 -2.69
C THR A 93 11.95 -4.58 -3.15
N ILE A 94 12.58 -5.64 -2.59
CA ILE A 94 13.88 -6.10 -3.07
C ILE A 94 13.77 -6.58 -4.53
N GLY A 95 12.72 -7.33 -4.86
CA GLY A 95 12.45 -7.77 -6.23
C GLY A 95 12.28 -6.60 -7.21
N ILE A 96 11.54 -5.54 -6.82
CA ILE A 96 11.39 -4.32 -7.61
C ILE A 96 12.77 -3.64 -7.80
N ALA A 97 13.55 -3.48 -6.73
CA ALA A 97 14.86 -2.83 -6.82
C ALA A 97 15.81 -3.58 -7.75
N VAL A 98 15.91 -4.91 -7.60
CA VAL A 98 16.77 -5.75 -8.45
C VAL A 98 16.31 -5.71 -9.91
N SER A 99 15.02 -5.92 -10.15
CA SER A 99 14.48 -5.90 -11.52
C SER A 99 14.62 -4.54 -12.18
N SER A 100 14.43 -3.44 -11.42
CA SER A 100 14.64 -2.07 -11.93
C SER A 100 16.09 -1.85 -12.37
N MET A 101 17.09 -2.35 -11.62
CA MET A 101 18.50 -2.24 -12.02
C MET A 101 18.79 -3.02 -13.33
N ILE A 102 18.14 -4.19 -13.54
CA ILE A 102 18.33 -5.00 -14.74
C ILE A 102 17.72 -4.35 -15.98
N ILE A 103 16.58 -3.64 -15.84
CA ILE A 103 15.86 -3.07 -17.00
C ILE A 103 16.14 -1.59 -17.21
N SER A 104 16.88 -0.94 -16.31
CA SER A 104 17.18 0.49 -16.39
C SER A 104 18.06 0.81 -17.60
N SER A 105 17.72 1.87 -18.28
CA SER A 105 18.50 2.41 -19.41
C SER A 105 18.88 3.89 -19.24
N GLU A 106 18.53 4.50 -18.11
CA GLU A 106 18.82 5.89 -17.80
C GLU A 106 19.66 6.02 -16.52
N VAL A 107 19.11 5.57 -15.38
CA VAL A 107 19.72 5.81 -14.08
C VAL A 107 20.84 4.82 -13.76
N PHE A 108 20.68 3.55 -14.13
CA PHE A 108 21.65 2.48 -13.86
C PHE A 108 22.38 2.00 -15.11
N ASP A 109 22.32 2.75 -16.20
CA ASP A 109 23.01 2.44 -17.47
C ASP A 109 24.53 2.23 -17.29
N PHE A 110 25.13 2.92 -16.31
CA PHE A 110 26.55 2.76 -15.96
C PHE A 110 26.94 1.36 -15.48
N LEU A 111 25.97 0.52 -15.08
CA LEU A 111 26.22 -0.86 -14.69
C LEU A 111 26.41 -1.79 -15.91
N ASN A 112 26.13 -1.32 -17.12
CA ASN A 112 26.25 -2.07 -18.38
C ASN A 112 25.54 -3.45 -18.32
N ILE A 113 24.42 -3.55 -17.59
CA ILE A 113 23.61 -4.77 -17.48
C ILE A 113 22.70 -4.83 -18.72
N GLN A 114 22.80 -5.92 -19.49
CA GLN A 114 21.89 -6.11 -20.62
C GLN A 114 20.46 -6.39 -20.11
N THR A 115 19.51 -5.60 -20.60
CA THR A 115 18.10 -5.80 -20.32
C THR A 115 17.64 -7.18 -20.78
N THR A 116 17.06 -7.97 -19.87
CA THR A 116 16.59 -9.32 -20.15
C THR A 116 15.07 -9.40 -20.07
N MET A 117 14.47 -10.36 -20.80
CA MET A 117 13.05 -10.66 -20.67
C MET A 117 12.70 -11.08 -19.23
N PHE A 118 13.60 -11.80 -18.57
CA PHE A 118 13.44 -12.16 -17.16
C PHE A 118 13.33 -10.94 -16.26
N GLY A 119 14.19 -9.93 -16.44
CA GLY A 119 14.14 -8.66 -15.68
C GLY A 119 12.79 -7.93 -15.85
N ARG A 120 12.28 -7.87 -17.09
CA ARG A 120 10.97 -7.25 -17.38
C ARG A 120 9.81 -8.01 -16.72
N ARG A 121 9.78 -9.34 -16.84
CA ARG A 121 8.76 -10.19 -16.20
C ARG A 121 8.83 -10.10 -14.68
N LEU A 122 10.03 -10.13 -14.11
CA LEU A 122 10.23 -9.97 -12.67
C LEU A 122 9.73 -8.59 -12.19
N HIS A 123 10.01 -7.52 -12.93
CA HIS A 123 9.53 -6.18 -12.61
C HIS A 123 8.01 -6.12 -12.63
N MET A 124 7.36 -6.62 -13.69
CA MET A 124 5.91 -6.67 -13.80
C MET A 124 5.26 -7.46 -12.67
N LEU A 125 5.81 -8.63 -12.35
CA LEU A 125 5.34 -9.48 -11.25
C LEU A 125 5.44 -8.75 -9.90
N THR A 126 6.63 -8.24 -9.60
CA THR A 126 6.91 -7.62 -8.28
C THR A 126 6.18 -6.28 -8.10
N THR A 127 6.03 -5.47 -9.15
CA THR A 127 5.24 -4.23 -9.06
C THR A 127 3.76 -4.49 -8.90
N SER A 128 3.19 -5.48 -9.59
CA SER A 128 1.78 -5.84 -9.45
C SER A 128 1.47 -6.40 -8.06
N TRP A 129 2.27 -7.35 -7.55
CA TRP A 129 2.14 -7.82 -6.16
C TRP A 129 2.43 -6.73 -5.15
N GLY A 130 3.41 -5.86 -5.41
CA GLY A 130 3.71 -4.69 -4.57
C GLY A 130 2.50 -3.79 -4.41
N PHE A 131 1.78 -3.51 -5.50
CA PHE A 131 0.57 -2.70 -5.49
C PHE A 131 -0.53 -3.31 -4.60
N ILE A 132 -0.79 -4.60 -4.73
CA ILE A 132 -1.78 -5.31 -3.90
C ILE A 132 -1.37 -5.34 -2.43
N LEU A 133 -0.09 -5.61 -2.15
CA LEU A 133 0.41 -5.66 -0.78
C LEU A 133 0.43 -4.28 -0.10
N ILE A 134 0.77 -3.20 -0.83
CA ILE A 134 0.66 -1.81 -0.33
C ILE A 134 -0.80 -1.49 -0.02
N SER A 135 -1.72 -1.84 -0.92
CA SER A 135 -3.16 -1.64 -0.72
C SER A 135 -3.66 -2.39 0.51
N ALA A 136 -3.21 -3.63 0.70
CA ALA A 136 -3.52 -4.45 1.87
C ALA A 136 -2.93 -3.85 3.16
N HIS A 137 -1.69 -3.37 3.12
CA HIS A 137 -1.04 -2.69 4.25
C HIS A 137 -1.82 -1.43 4.67
N ILE A 138 -2.25 -0.62 3.71
CA ILE A 138 -3.12 0.54 3.97
C ILE A 138 -4.43 0.07 4.62
N GLY A 139 -5.06 -1.00 4.10
CA GLY A 139 -6.28 -1.59 4.64
C GLY A 139 -6.19 -1.98 6.12
N LEU A 140 -5.06 -2.54 6.53
CA LEU A 140 -4.78 -2.88 7.94
C LEU A 140 -4.74 -1.65 8.87
N HIS A 141 -4.36 -0.50 8.34
CA HIS A 141 -4.28 0.75 9.08
C HIS A 141 -5.54 1.63 8.98
N LEU A 142 -6.52 1.28 8.13
CA LEU A 142 -7.74 2.08 7.90
C LEU A 142 -8.63 2.23 9.14
N ASN A 143 -8.62 1.29 10.08
CA ASN A 143 -9.53 1.31 11.22
C ASN A 143 -9.53 2.64 11.98
N GLY A 144 -8.33 3.18 12.27
CA GLY A 144 -8.19 4.45 12.98
C GLY A 144 -8.69 5.67 12.17
N LEU A 145 -8.61 5.59 10.86
CA LEU A 145 -9.09 6.64 9.96
C LEU A 145 -10.61 6.58 9.84
N ILE A 146 -11.17 5.40 9.58
CA ILE A 146 -12.62 5.18 9.44
C ILE A 146 -13.36 5.59 10.72
N MET A 147 -12.85 5.21 11.91
CA MET A 147 -13.47 5.61 13.18
C MET A 147 -13.56 7.14 13.31
N LYS A 148 -12.50 7.87 12.99
CA LYS A 148 -12.53 9.35 13.05
C LYS A 148 -13.54 9.97 12.09
N PHE A 149 -13.66 9.42 10.87
CA PHE A 149 -14.64 9.90 9.90
C PHE A 149 -16.07 9.56 10.34
N LYS A 150 -16.30 8.35 10.84
CA LYS A 150 -17.60 7.91 11.35
C LYS A 150 -18.08 8.80 12.51
N ASP A 151 -17.20 9.10 13.49
CA ASP A 151 -17.55 9.96 14.61
C ASP A 151 -17.91 11.39 14.15
N LYS A 152 -17.25 11.87 13.09
CA LYS A 152 -17.48 13.23 12.55
C LYS A 152 -18.78 13.32 11.71
N LEU A 153 -19.19 12.25 11.06
CA LEU A 153 -20.36 12.21 10.17
C LEU A 153 -21.62 11.68 10.86
N LYS A 154 -21.52 11.20 12.09
CA LYS A 154 -22.61 10.59 12.83
C LYS A 154 -23.83 11.52 12.91
N ASN A 155 -24.99 10.96 12.57
CA ASN A 155 -26.29 11.64 12.57
C ASN A 155 -26.43 12.80 11.56
N SER A 156 -25.61 12.83 10.51
CA SER A 156 -25.73 13.79 9.40
C SER A 156 -26.37 13.12 8.18
N THR A 157 -27.18 13.86 7.44
CA THR A 157 -27.71 13.41 6.11
C THR A 157 -26.56 13.05 5.16
N PHE A 158 -25.40 13.69 5.34
CA PHE A 158 -24.17 13.39 4.60
C PHE A 158 -23.61 12.00 4.88
N GLU A 159 -23.99 11.33 5.96
CA GLU A 159 -23.54 9.97 6.28
C GLU A 159 -23.96 8.97 5.19
N TYR A 160 -25.20 9.01 4.76
CA TYR A 160 -25.71 8.12 3.69
C TYR A 160 -25.05 8.40 2.34
N VAL A 161 -24.88 9.68 1.98
CA VAL A 161 -24.21 10.10 0.75
C VAL A 161 -22.74 9.61 0.76
N TYR A 162 -22.05 9.76 1.88
CA TYR A 162 -20.68 9.28 2.04
C TYR A 162 -20.56 7.76 1.82
N TYR A 163 -21.43 6.96 2.46
CA TYR A 163 -21.40 5.50 2.28
C TYR A 163 -21.80 5.09 0.86
N PHE A 164 -22.71 5.79 0.21
CA PHE A 164 -23.08 5.54 -1.17
C PHE A 164 -21.90 5.79 -2.12
N ILE A 165 -21.22 6.94 -1.99
CA ILE A 165 -20.04 7.27 -2.78
C ILE A 165 -18.91 6.25 -2.53
N LEU A 166 -18.66 5.91 -1.28
CA LEU A 166 -17.63 4.95 -0.91
C LEU A 166 -17.91 3.57 -1.53
N LEU A 167 -19.15 3.10 -1.44
CA LEU A 167 -19.57 1.83 -2.06
C LEU A 167 -19.39 1.86 -3.58
N SER A 168 -19.78 2.96 -4.24
CA SER A 168 -19.60 3.14 -5.68
C SER A 168 -18.13 3.07 -6.09
N ILE A 169 -17.23 3.69 -5.32
CA ILE A 169 -15.78 3.64 -5.55
C ILE A 169 -15.27 2.21 -5.39
N ILE A 170 -15.69 1.49 -4.36
CA ILE A 170 -15.28 0.09 -4.12
C ILE A 170 -15.75 -0.81 -5.25
N LEU A 171 -17.00 -0.69 -5.68
CA LEU A 171 -17.55 -1.49 -6.79
C LEU A 171 -16.84 -1.19 -8.11
N TYR A 172 -16.58 0.09 -8.39
CA TYR A 172 -15.82 0.48 -9.58
C TYR A 172 -14.38 -0.04 -9.53
N GLY A 173 -13.72 -0.03 -8.37
CA GLY A 173 -12.40 -0.60 -8.20
C GLY A 173 -12.35 -2.11 -8.45
N GLY A 174 -13.37 -2.86 -8.00
CA GLY A 174 -13.52 -4.28 -8.30
C GLY A 174 -13.74 -4.55 -9.80
N TYR A 175 -14.58 -3.75 -10.45
CA TYR A 175 -14.77 -3.77 -11.89
C TYR A 175 -13.46 -3.48 -12.63
N SER A 176 -12.75 -2.41 -12.27
CA SER A 176 -11.48 -2.03 -12.87
C SER A 176 -10.40 -3.11 -12.69
N PHE A 177 -10.33 -3.76 -11.52
CA PHE A 177 -9.37 -4.85 -11.27
C PHE A 177 -9.51 -6.00 -12.28
N ILE A 178 -10.74 -6.30 -12.68
CA ILE A 178 -11.05 -7.37 -13.66
C ILE A 178 -10.82 -6.86 -15.08
N THR A 179 -11.39 -5.70 -15.44
CA THR A 179 -11.44 -5.22 -16.83
C THR A 179 -10.11 -4.70 -17.36
N THR A 180 -9.24 -4.17 -16.48
CA THR A 180 -7.89 -3.74 -16.88
C THR A 180 -6.90 -4.89 -17.04
N GLY A 181 -7.31 -6.13 -16.75
CA GLY A 181 -6.38 -7.28 -16.77
C GLY A 181 -5.28 -7.19 -15.70
N PHE A 182 -5.47 -6.37 -14.66
CA PHE A 182 -4.45 -6.20 -13.60
C PHE A 182 -4.02 -7.53 -12.97
N TRP A 183 -4.97 -8.43 -12.75
CA TRP A 183 -4.71 -9.76 -12.19
C TRP A 183 -3.86 -10.64 -13.11
N GLU A 184 -3.91 -10.44 -14.43
CA GLU A 184 -3.11 -11.17 -15.41
C GLU A 184 -1.62 -10.86 -15.24
N ASN A 185 -1.28 -9.60 -14.98
CA ASN A 185 0.09 -9.16 -14.69
C ASN A 185 0.63 -9.78 -13.39
N MET A 186 -0.23 -10.01 -12.39
CA MET A 186 0.14 -10.66 -11.13
C MET A 186 0.57 -12.11 -11.31
N PHE A 187 0.06 -12.79 -12.34
CA PHE A 187 0.36 -14.20 -12.63
C PHE A 187 1.17 -14.40 -13.91
N LEU A 188 1.68 -13.33 -14.51
CA LEU A 188 2.47 -13.34 -15.74
C LEU A 188 1.75 -14.07 -16.90
N LEU A 189 0.43 -13.96 -16.96
CA LEU A 189 -0.38 -14.57 -18.02
C LEU A 189 -0.20 -13.84 -19.34
N ASN A 190 0.19 -12.58 -19.32
CA ASN A 190 0.56 -11.77 -20.47
C ASN A 190 2.05 -11.49 -20.45
N ASP A 191 2.72 -11.65 -21.56
CA ASP A 191 4.16 -11.32 -21.69
C ASP A 191 4.42 -9.82 -21.77
N PHE A 192 3.40 -9.04 -22.14
CA PHE A 192 3.44 -7.58 -22.24
C PHE A 192 2.19 -6.99 -21.61
N SER A 193 2.34 -5.90 -20.86
CA SER A 193 1.20 -5.09 -20.46
C SER A 193 0.54 -4.52 -21.71
N PHE A 194 -0.71 -4.87 -21.96
CA PHE A 194 -1.49 -4.23 -23.03
C PHE A 194 -1.78 -2.78 -22.58
N PHE A 195 -1.16 -1.83 -23.26
CA PHE A 195 -1.43 -0.43 -23.03
C PHE A 195 -2.67 -0.03 -23.82
N GLU A 196 -3.71 0.37 -23.13
CA GLU A 196 -4.88 0.99 -23.75
C GLU A 196 -4.53 2.45 -24.11
N PHE A 197 -3.91 2.66 -25.26
CA PHE A 197 -3.54 4.00 -25.75
C PHE A 197 -4.75 4.92 -25.96
N ASP A 198 -5.94 4.36 -26.06
CA ASP A 198 -7.19 5.13 -26.29
C ASP A 198 -7.78 5.71 -24.98
N LYS A 199 -7.30 5.26 -23.81
CA LYS A 199 -7.77 5.79 -22.52
C LYS A 199 -7.05 7.07 -22.13
N SER A 200 -7.81 8.05 -21.64
CA SER A 200 -7.22 9.26 -21.03
C SER A 200 -6.36 8.87 -19.81
N PRO A 201 -5.18 9.52 -19.63
CA PRO A 201 -4.32 9.32 -18.45
C PRO A 201 -5.05 9.46 -17.11
N ILE A 202 -6.02 10.37 -17.03
CA ILE A 202 -6.82 10.61 -15.83
C ILE A 202 -7.64 9.35 -15.47
N ILE A 203 -8.25 8.71 -16.47
CA ILE A 203 -9.06 7.50 -16.25
C ILE A 203 -8.19 6.37 -15.71
N ILE A 204 -6.99 6.18 -16.26
CA ILE A 204 -6.05 5.14 -15.83
C ILE A 204 -5.64 5.33 -14.36
N TYR A 205 -5.34 6.56 -13.95
CA TYR A 205 -5.02 6.82 -12.55
C TYR A 205 -6.24 6.66 -11.62
N ILE A 206 -7.45 7.00 -12.08
CA ILE A 206 -8.68 6.73 -11.34
C ILE A 206 -8.88 5.22 -11.15
N GLU A 207 -8.64 4.40 -12.18
CA GLU A 207 -8.69 2.95 -12.09
C GLU A 207 -7.69 2.42 -11.04
N TYR A 208 -6.43 2.83 -11.06
CA TYR A 208 -5.45 2.43 -10.02
C TYR A 208 -5.85 2.87 -8.61
N ILE A 209 -6.31 4.11 -8.44
CA ILE A 209 -6.76 4.62 -7.13
C ILE A 209 -7.95 3.80 -6.62
N THR A 210 -8.91 3.50 -7.47
CA THR A 210 -10.11 2.74 -7.07
C THR A 210 -9.80 1.28 -6.80
N ILE A 211 -8.87 0.64 -7.54
CA ILE A 211 -8.36 -0.71 -7.24
C ILE A 211 -7.67 -0.73 -5.87
N LEU A 212 -6.83 0.27 -5.58
CA LEU A 212 -6.16 0.39 -4.28
C LEU A 212 -7.19 0.47 -3.14
N ILE A 213 -8.21 1.33 -3.29
CA ILE A 213 -9.29 1.49 -2.31
C ILE A 213 -10.06 0.17 -2.16
N PHE A 214 -10.41 -0.49 -3.25
CA PHE A 214 -11.12 -1.77 -3.25
C PHE A 214 -10.38 -2.83 -2.44
N VAL A 215 -9.09 -3.07 -2.74
CA VAL A 215 -8.26 -4.05 -2.01
C VAL A 215 -8.12 -3.67 -0.54
N ALA A 216 -7.87 -2.39 -0.24
CA ALA A 216 -7.75 -1.90 1.13
C ALA A 216 -9.03 -2.15 1.95
N PHE A 217 -10.22 -1.93 1.36
CA PHE A 217 -11.49 -2.18 2.05
C PHE A 217 -11.83 -3.66 2.19
N ILE A 218 -11.44 -4.52 1.24
CA ILE A 218 -11.56 -5.98 1.41
C ILE A 218 -10.76 -6.44 2.63
N ILE A 219 -9.49 -6.05 2.72
CA ILE A 219 -8.63 -6.44 3.85
C ILE A 219 -9.14 -5.88 5.16
N TYR A 220 -9.58 -4.62 5.20
CA TYR A 220 -10.22 -4.02 6.36
C TYR A 220 -11.45 -4.82 6.82
N GLY A 221 -12.33 -5.17 5.88
CA GLY A 221 -13.55 -5.94 6.14
C GLY A 221 -13.25 -7.34 6.68
N LEU A 222 -12.30 -8.06 6.06
CA LEU A 222 -11.88 -9.39 6.50
C LEU A 222 -11.38 -9.38 7.95
N ILE A 223 -10.53 -8.42 8.31
CA ILE A 223 -10.01 -8.29 9.68
C ILE A 223 -11.10 -7.93 10.67
N HIS A 224 -12.01 -7.02 10.29
CA HIS A 224 -13.11 -6.62 11.15
C HIS A 224 -14.06 -7.79 11.44
N ILE A 225 -14.45 -8.56 10.42
CA ILE A 225 -15.28 -9.76 10.54
C ILE A 225 -14.60 -10.79 11.45
N THR A 226 -13.33 -11.11 11.16
CA THR A 226 -12.59 -12.12 11.92
C THR A 226 -12.45 -11.74 13.40
N LYS A 227 -12.15 -10.47 13.68
CA LYS A 227 -12.08 -9.96 15.07
C LYS A 227 -13.41 -10.09 15.79
N ASN A 228 -14.52 -9.76 15.14
CA ASN A 228 -15.85 -9.86 15.72
C ASN A 228 -16.24 -11.31 16.00
N THR A 229 -15.93 -12.24 15.10
CA THR A 229 -16.17 -13.67 15.26
C THR A 229 -15.40 -14.23 16.44
N ILE A 230 -14.10 -13.94 16.55
CA ILE A 230 -13.27 -14.36 17.70
C ILE A 230 -13.81 -13.81 19.03
N ASN A 231 -14.25 -12.55 19.05
CA ASN A 231 -14.81 -11.95 20.26
C ASN A 231 -16.14 -12.61 20.67
N LYS A 232 -16.99 -12.99 19.71
CA LYS A 232 -18.23 -13.73 19.97
C LYS A 232 -17.95 -15.12 20.55
N LEU A 233 -17.01 -15.86 19.96
CA LEU A 233 -16.61 -17.20 20.45
C LEU A 233 -16.06 -17.15 21.89
N LYS A 234 -15.24 -16.15 22.21
CA LYS A 234 -14.70 -15.94 23.57
C LYS A 234 -15.78 -15.59 24.60
N LYS A 235 -16.84 -14.89 24.19
CA LYS A 235 -17.99 -14.59 25.07
C LYS A 235 -18.88 -15.82 25.26
N GLY A 236 -19.15 -16.59 24.22
CA GLY A 236 -19.95 -17.82 24.29
C GLY A 236 -19.30 -18.91 25.12
N GLY A 237 -17.98 -19.10 25.04
CA GLY A 237 -17.25 -20.08 25.85
C GLY A 237 -17.12 -19.74 27.34
N ARG A 238 -17.43 -18.48 27.74
CA ARG A 238 -17.49 -18.10 29.19
C ARG A 238 -18.84 -18.32 29.85
N ILE A 239 -19.86 -18.68 29.06
CA ILE A 239 -21.22 -18.92 29.59
C ILE A 239 -21.43 -20.41 29.92
N HIS A 240 -20.55 -21.31 29.48
CA HIS A 240 -20.62 -22.75 29.66
C HIS A 240 -19.43 -23.32 30.50
N GLY A 241 -18.70 -22.53 31.21
CA GLY A 241 -17.66 -22.87 32.15
C GLY A 241 -17.92 -22.17 33.50
#